data_4028029d716ec4c678f94409ad277891
#
_entry.id   4028029d716ec4c678f94409ad277891
#
_cell.length_a   1.000
_cell.length_b   1.000
_cell.length_c   1.000
_cell.angle_alpha   90.00
_cell.angle_beta   90.00
_cell.angle_gamma   90.00
#
_symmetry.space_group_name_H-M   'P 1'
#
loop_
_entity.id
_entity.type
_entity.pdbx_description
1 polymer ?
#
loop_
_entity_poly.entity_id
_entity_poly.type
_entity_poly.pdbx_seq_one_letter_code
_entity_poly.pdbx_strand_id
1 'polypeptide(L)'
;NPGAMPTRTPLDVYECRHGLGYSRFHGEKNGLAADLLAFVPVDTACEINKLTLRNNSDKAKEISLFSYVEFCLWNAVDDMTNYQRNLSTGEVEIIGSTIYHKTEYRERRNHYSFFTVNAPVDGFDTSRDEFLGLGRGNNAPIVVEEGKSHNSVASGWYPIASQQIN
;
A
#
# COMPACT_ATOMS: atom_id res chain seq x y z
N ASN A 1 -6.98 3.26 9.06
CA ASN A 1 -6.70 3.88 7.78
C ASN A 1 -7.29 5.29 7.76
N PRO A 2 -6.50 6.37 7.55
CA PRO A 2 -7.01 7.74 7.56
C PRO A 2 -8.03 8.03 6.44
N GLY A 3 -8.00 7.27 5.35
CA GLY A 3 -8.99 7.35 4.29
C GLY A 3 -10.28 6.57 4.54
N ALA A 4 -10.44 5.94 5.70
CA ALA A 4 -11.55 5.07 6.08
C ALA A 4 -11.73 3.82 5.21
N MET A 5 -11.32 3.85 3.96
CA MET A 5 -11.35 2.74 3.01
C MET A 5 -10.00 2.03 2.96
N PRO A 6 -9.92 0.75 2.64
CA PRO A 6 -11.01 -0.17 2.36
C PRO A 6 -11.63 -0.82 3.62
N THR A 7 -11.05 -0.61 4.81
CA THR A 7 -11.45 -1.31 6.04
C THR A 7 -12.83 -0.90 6.54
N ARG A 8 -13.35 0.26 6.14
CA ARG A 8 -14.64 0.83 6.56
C ARG A 8 -14.80 0.94 8.09
N THR A 9 -13.67 0.98 8.81
CA THR A 9 -13.70 1.16 10.26
C THR A 9 -14.24 2.56 10.57
N PRO A 10 -15.29 2.72 11.38
CA PRO A 10 -15.78 4.03 11.75
C PRO A 10 -14.69 4.85 12.45
N LEU A 11 -14.44 6.05 11.98
CA LEU A 11 -13.53 7.02 12.58
C LEU A 11 -14.33 7.98 13.48
N ASP A 12 -13.66 8.51 14.51
CA ASP A 12 -14.26 9.51 15.39
C ASP A 12 -14.29 10.87 14.68
N VAL A 13 -13.27 11.15 13.87
CA VAL A 13 -13.20 12.29 12.96
C VAL A 13 -12.72 11.81 11.60
N TYR A 14 -13.33 12.30 10.54
CA TYR A 14 -12.85 12.09 9.17
C TYR A 14 -13.01 13.37 8.34
N GLU A 15 -11.95 13.78 7.69
CA GLU A 15 -11.95 14.89 6.75
C GLU A 15 -11.14 14.51 5.51
N CYS A 16 -11.66 14.84 4.34
CA CYS A 16 -10.95 14.70 3.07
C CYS A 16 -10.95 16.05 2.35
N ARG A 17 -9.78 16.48 1.89
CA ARG A 17 -9.61 17.70 1.09
C ARG A 17 -8.83 17.39 -0.17
N HIS A 18 -9.38 17.82 -1.30
CA HIS A 18 -8.73 17.75 -2.60
C HIS A 18 -8.35 19.14 -3.09
N GLY A 19 -7.11 19.30 -3.51
CA GLY A 19 -6.60 20.49 -4.16
C GLY A 19 -6.03 20.18 -5.54
N LEU A 20 -5.50 21.20 -6.21
CA LEU A 20 -4.78 20.99 -7.46
C LEU A 20 -3.44 20.29 -7.16
N GLY A 21 -3.33 19.02 -7.59
CA GLY A 21 -2.11 18.23 -7.43
C GLY A 21 -1.91 17.57 -6.07
N TYR A 22 -2.89 17.63 -5.16
CA TYR A 22 -2.79 16.93 -3.89
C TYR A 22 -4.14 16.46 -3.36
N SER A 23 -4.11 15.44 -2.52
CA SER A 23 -5.22 14.99 -1.68
C SER A 23 -4.75 14.84 -0.24
N ARG A 24 -5.55 15.32 0.71
CA ARG A 24 -5.28 15.17 2.13
C ARG A 24 -6.43 14.40 2.78
N PHE A 25 -6.08 13.38 3.55
CA PHE A 25 -7.00 12.60 4.36
C PHE A 25 -6.60 12.76 5.82
N HIS A 26 -7.55 13.17 6.63
CA HIS A 26 -7.39 13.25 8.07
C HIS A 26 -8.38 12.30 8.74
N GLY A 27 -7.89 11.47 9.65
CA GLY A 27 -8.72 10.53 10.40
C GLY A 27 -8.27 10.45 11.85
N GLU A 28 -9.24 10.41 12.75
CA GLU A 28 -8.98 10.21 14.17
C GLU A 28 -9.73 9.00 14.70
N LYS A 29 -9.07 8.23 15.56
CA LYS A 29 -9.70 7.14 16.29
C LYS A 29 -8.95 6.86 17.59
N ASN A 30 -9.73 6.69 18.68
CA ASN A 30 -9.19 6.31 19.98
C ASN A 30 -8.01 7.20 20.45
N GLY A 31 -8.05 8.50 20.17
CA GLY A 31 -7.00 9.45 20.52
C GLY A 31 -5.73 9.37 19.65
N LEU A 32 -5.75 8.63 18.56
CA LEU A 32 -4.73 8.65 17.52
C LEU A 32 -5.25 9.45 16.32
N ALA A 33 -4.50 10.45 15.89
CA ALA A 33 -4.75 11.19 14.67
C ALA A 33 -3.75 10.80 13.58
N ALA A 34 -4.24 10.66 12.36
CA ALA A 34 -3.45 10.35 11.18
C ALA A 34 -3.78 11.32 10.05
N ASP A 35 -2.77 11.99 9.53
CA ASP A 35 -2.83 12.86 8.35
C ASP A 35 -2.04 12.22 7.21
N LEU A 36 -2.71 11.89 6.12
CA LEU A 36 -2.10 11.41 4.88
C LEU A 36 -2.22 12.49 3.81
N LEU A 37 -1.08 12.97 3.33
CA LEU A 37 -0.98 13.88 2.19
C LEU A 37 -0.41 13.12 1.00
N ALA A 38 -1.21 12.94 -0.03
CA ALA A 38 -0.82 12.33 -1.31
C ALA A 38 -0.65 13.42 -2.37
N PHE A 39 0.46 13.42 -3.09
CA PHE A 39 0.70 14.37 -4.16
C PHE A 39 1.70 13.83 -5.19
N VAL A 40 1.63 14.35 -6.40
CA VAL A 40 2.58 14.09 -7.48
C VAL A 40 3.43 15.33 -7.69
N PRO A 41 4.77 15.26 -7.49
CA PRO A 41 5.66 16.38 -7.79
C PRO A 41 5.67 16.69 -9.28
N VAL A 42 5.93 17.97 -9.61
CA VAL A 42 6.11 18.40 -10.99
C VAL A 42 7.41 17.78 -11.53
N ASP A 43 7.37 17.33 -12.80
CA ASP A 43 8.51 16.75 -13.51
C ASP A 43 9.07 15.43 -12.91
N THR A 44 8.28 14.74 -12.10
CA THR A 44 8.68 13.48 -11.48
C THR A 44 7.60 12.41 -11.65
N ALA A 45 7.97 11.25 -12.18
CA ALA A 45 7.05 10.12 -12.38
C ALA A 45 6.88 9.30 -11.09
N CYS A 46 6.49 9.94 -9.99
CA CYS A 46 6.20 9.27 -8.73
C CYS A 46 5.06 9.96 -7.99
N GLU A 47 4.36 9.20 -7.17
CA GLU A 47 3.44 9.71 -6.15
C GLU A 47 4.13 9.65 -4.78
N ILE A 48 3.97 10.72 -3.99
CA ILE A 48 4.49 10.79 -2.62
C ILE A 48 3.31 10.79 -1.66
N ASN A 49 3.35 9.85 -0.73
CA ASN A 49 2.39 9.71 0.35
C ASN A 49 3.07 10.06 1.69
N LYS A 50 2.82 11.27 2.20
CA LYS A 50 3.35 11.70 3.49
C LYS A 50 2.34 11.41 4.59
N LEU A 51 2.67 10.43 5.44
CA LEU A 51 1.87 10.11 6.64
C LEU A 51 2.45 10.82 7.86
N THR A 52 1.59 11.50 8.62
CA THR A 52 1.91 12.08 9.92
C THR A 52 0.98 11.48 10.98
N LEU A 53 1.55 10.89 12.01
CA LEU A 53 0.80 10.34 13.14
C LEU A 53 0.98 11.22 14.36
N ARG A 54 -0.09 11.40 15.12
CA ARG A 54 -0.08 12.12 16.38
C ARG A 54 -0.88 11.35 17.42
N ASN A 55 -0.26 11.10 18.57
CA ASN A 55 -0.95 10.58 19.72
C ASN A 55 -1.51 11.77 20.54
N ASN A 56 -2.83 11.93 20.51
CA ASN A 56 -3.55 12.96 21.26
C ASN A 56 -4.05 12.45 22.62
N SER A 57 -3.69 11.21 23.00
CA SER A 57 -4.03 10.65 24.30
C SER A 57 -2.91 10.87 25.32
N ASP A 58 -3.22 10.68 26.59
CA ASP A 58 -2.30 10.76 27.72
C ASP A 58 -1.47 9.48 27.96
N LYS A 59 -1.65 8.45 27.11
CA LYS A 59 -1.00 7.14 27.23
C LYS A 59 -0.12 6.86 26.02
N ALA A 60 1.03 6.24 26.24
CA ALA A 60 1.85 5.71 25.16
C ALA A 60 1.08 4.67 24.34
N LYS A 61 1.31 4.63 23.04
CA LYS A 61 0.71 3.68 22.12
C LYS A 61 1.80 3.03 21.27
N GLU A 62 1.74 1.72 21.19
CA GLU A 62 2.51 0.95 20.19
C GLU A 62 1.66 0.86 18.92
N ILE A 63 2.28 1.10 17.79
CA ILE A 63 1.58 1.20 16.50
C ILE A 63 2.40 0.48 15.45
N SER A 64 1.76 -0.44 14.73
CA SER A 64 2.31 -1.03 13.53
C SER A 64 1.65 -0.41 12.31
N LEU A 65 2.47 0.04 11.36
CA LEU A 65 2.02 0.57 10.09
C LEU A 65 2.22 -0.47 8.99
N PHE A 66 1.20 -0.66 8.18
CA PHE A 66 1.25 -1.50 7.00
C PHE A 66 0.92 -0.64 5.78
N SER A 67 1.86 -0.56 4.84
CA SER A 67 1.59 -0.01 3.52
C SER A 67 0.92 -1.07 2.65
N TYR A 68 0.21 -0.65 1.61
CA TYR A 68 -0.36 -1.57 0.64
C TYR A 68 -0.55 -0.90 -0.71
N VAL A 69 0.05 -1.46 -1.75
CA VAL A 69 -0.09 -1.03 -3.14
C VAL A 69 -0.22 -2.26 -4.03
N GLU A 70 -1.22 -2.28 -4.90
CA GLU A 70 -1.31 -3.25 -6.00
C GLU A 70 -0.67 -2.64 -7.25
N PHE A 71 0.29 -3.34 -7.83
CA PHE A 71 0.93 -2.84 -9.04
C PHE A 71 0.02 -3.00 -10.26
N CYS A 72 -0.11 -1.92 -11.02
CA CYS A 72 -0.66 -1.97 -12.36
C CYS A 72 0.42 -2.49 -13.31
N LEU A 73 0.12 -3.58 -14.02
CA LEU A 73 1.10 -4.21 -14.89
C LEU A 73 1.32 -3.42 -16.18
N TRP A 74 0.29 -2.75 -16.69
CA TRP A 74 0.36 -2.12 -18.00
C TRP A 74 -0.56 -0.90 -18.16
N ASN A 75 -1.86 -1.14 -18.16
CA ASN A 75 -2.89 -0.14 -18.34
C ASN A 75 -4.01 -0.43 -17.35
N ALA A 76 -4.39 0.54 -16.56
CA ALA A 76 -5.36 0.34 -15.50
C ALA A 76 -6.72 -0.17 -15.99
N VAL A 77 -7.17 0.28 -17.16
CA VAL A 77 -8.44 -0.18 -17.75
C VAL A 77 -8.30 -1.60 -18.27
N ASP A 78 -7.20 -1.92 -18.93
CA ASP A 78 -6.91 -3.26 -19.43
C ASP A 78 -6.72 -4.25 -18.28
N ASP A 79 -5.98 -3.87 -17.26
CA ASP A 79 -5.80 -4.65 -16.05
C ASP A 79 -7.12 -4.92 -15.30
N MET A 80 -8.04 -3.98 -15.33
CA MET A 80 -9.33 -4.10 -14.66
C MET A 80 -10.34 -4.94 -15.46
N THR A 81 -10.27 -4.92 -16.78
CA THR A 81 -11.27 -5.54 -17.67
C THR A 81 -10.77 -6.79 -18.38
N ASN A 82 -9.46 -6.96 -18.51
CA ASN A 82 -8.87 -8.06 -19.26
C ASN A 82 -8.41 -9.19 -18.33
N TYR A 83 -9.02 -10.36 -18.48
CA TYR A 83 -8.66 -11.56 -17.73
C TYR A 83 -7.18 -11.98 -17.90
N GLN A 84 -6.53 -11.53 -18.97
CA GLN A 84 -5.12 -11.82 -19.25
C GLN A 84 -4.15 -11.21 -18.21
N ARG A 85 -4.58 -10.24 -17.42
CA ARG A 85 -3.82 -9.76 -16.27
C ARG A 85 -3.36 -10.92 -15.37
N ASN A 86 -4.23 -11.89 -15.16
CA ASN A 86 -3.96 -13.05 -14.33
C ASN A 86 -2.91 -13.99 -14.89
N LEU A 87 -2.62 -13.86 -16.18
CA LEU A 87 -1.60 -14.63 -16.89
C LEU A 87 -0.32 -13.84 -17.12
N SER A 88 -0.31 -12.57 -16.75
CA SER A 88 0.87 -11.71 -16.87
C SER A 88 1.78 -11.96 -15.68
N THR A 89 3.02 -12.27 -15.96
CA THR A 89 4.04 -12.48 -14.94
C THR A 89 4.81 -11.20 -14.68
N GLY A 90 5.07 -10.92 -13.43
CA GLY A 90 5.96 -9.87 -12.99
C GLY A 90 7.04 -10.47 -12.08
N GLU A 91 8.19 -9.84 -12.06
CA GLU A 91 9.22 -10.12 -11.09
C GLU A 91 9.18 -9.09 -9.98
N VAL A 92 9.37 -9.54 -8.75
CA VAL A 92 9.46 -8.68 -7.58
C VAL A 92 10.85 -8.82 -6.98
N GLU A 93 11.50 -7.71 -6.73
CA GLU A 93 12.80 -7.64 -6.07
C GLU A 93 12.72 -6.71 -4.87
N ILE A 94 13.34 -7.11 -3.76
CA ILE A 94 13.35 -6.35 -2.52
C ILE A 94 14.78 -5.96 -2.19
N ILE A 95 15.02 -4.65 -2.14
CA ILE A 95 16.35 -4.11 -1.81
C ILE A 95 16.17 -3.07 -0.71
N GLY A 96 16.60 -3.40 0.51
CA GLY A 96 16.41 -2.55 1.68
C GLY A 96 14.93 -2.25 1.93
N SER A 97 14.55 -0.98 1.94
CA SER A 97 13.16 -0.51 2.10
C SER A 97 12.45 -0.29 0.76
N THR A 98 12.94 -0.86 -0.33
CA THR A 98 12.34 -0.68 -1.66
C THR A 98 11.90 -2.01 -2.24
N ILE A 99 10.67 -2.06 -2.70
CA ILE A 99 10.09 -3.19 -3.45
C ILE A 99 9.98 -2.75 -4.89
N TYR A 100 10.72 -3.40 -5.77
CA TYR A 100 10.67 -3.20 -7.22
C TYR A 100 9.74 -4.21 -7.83
N HIS A 101 8.99 -3.78 -8.83
CA HIS A 101 8.17 -4.63 -9.66
C HIS A 101 8.55 -4.42 -11.13
N LYS A 102 8.85 -5.50 -11.83
CA LYS A 102 9.18 -5.52 -13.25
C LYS A 102 8.08 -6.27 -14.00
N THR A 103 7.53 -5.65 -15.04
CA THR A 103 6.58 -6.33 -15.91
C THR A 103 7.27 -7.02 -17.07
N GLU A 104 6.82 -8.24 -17.37
CA GLU A 104 7.24 -9.04 -18.54
C GLU A 104 6.04 -9.34 -19.44
N TYR A 105 5.11 -8.41 -19.58
CA TYR A 105 3.89 -8.62 -20.32
C TYR A 105 4.03 -8.31 -21.80
N ARG A 106 3.96 -9.33 -22.67
CA ARG A 106 3.97 -9.22 -24.13
C ARG A 106 5.11 -8.33 -24.68
N GLU A 107 4.73 -7.25 -25.36
CA GLU A 107 5.63 -6.28 -25.99
C GLU A 107 6.23 -5.28 -24.99
N ARG A 108 5.73 -5.30 -23.75
CA ARG A 108 6.06 -4.36 -22.68
C ARG A 108 6.97 -4.99 -21.66
N ARG A 109 8.16 -5.29 -22.09
CA ARG A 109 9.22 -5.85 -21.24
C ARG A 109 10.05 -4.74 -20.62
N ASN A 110 10.64 -5.05 -19.46
CA ASN A 110 11.56 -4.15 -18.77
C ASN A 110 10.93 -2.81 -18.32
N HIS A 111 9.64 -2.79 -18.00
CA HIS A 111 9.02 -1.68 -17.29
C HIS A 111 9.10 -1.91 -15.80
N TYR A 112 9.65 -0.93 -15.09
CA TYR A 112 9.85 -0.99 -13.65
C TYR A 112 8.93 0.00 -12.96
N SER A 113 8.34 -0.44 -11.88
CA SER A 113 7.76 0.40 -10.85
C SER A 113 8.41 0.08 -9.51
N PHE A 114 8.31 0.97 -8.56
CA PHE A 114 8.82 0.72 -7.22
C PHE A 114 7.91 1.33 -6.17
N PHE A 115 7.96 0.74 -5.00
CA PHE A 115 7.37 1.28 -3.79
C PHE A 115 8.45 1.31 -2.71
N THR A 116 8.59 2.42 -2.01
CA THR A 116 9.60 2.57 -0.95
C THR A 116 9.08 3.41 0.20
N VAL A 117 9.61 3.17 1.38
CA VAL A 117 9.39 4.00 2.58
C VAL A 117 10.71 4.56 3.07
N ASN A 118 10.67 5.73 3.69
CA ASN A 118 11.85 6.41 4.24
C ASN A 118 12.09 6.08 5.72
N ALA A 119 11.78 4.85 6.12
CA ALA A 119 11.95 4.34 7.47
C ALA A 119 12.52 2.92 7.44
N PRO A 120 13.12 2.44 8.54
CA PRO A 120 13.45 1.03 8.68
C PRO A 120 12.20 0.17 8.52
N VAL A 121 12.33 -0.95 7.83
CA VAL A 121 11.24 -1.89 7.55
C VAL A 121 11.46 -3.14 8.39
N ASP A 122 10.47 -3.52 9.18
CA ASP A 122 10.53 -4.70 10.04
C ASP A 122 10.04 -5.97 9.34
N GLY A 123 9.24 -5.80 8.29
CA GLY A 123 8.71 -6.90 7.49
C GLY A 123 8.12 -6.40 6.18
N PHE A 124 7.87 -7.32 5.27
CA PHE A 124 7.28 -7.02 3.97
C PHE A 124 6.36 -8.16 3.50
N ASP A 125 5.46 -7.85 2.56
CA ASP A 125 4.71 -8.85 1.80
C ASP A 125 4.58 -8.39 0.36
N THR A 126 4.85 -9.31 -0.57
CA THR A 126 4.68 -9.08 -2.00
C THR A 126 3.69 -10.02 -2.65
N SER A 127 3.19 -11.01 -1.92
CA SER A 127 2.09 -11.86 -2.32
C SER A 127 0.76 -11.31 -1.80
N ARG A 128 -0.16 -11.03 -2.72
CA ARG A 128 -1.50 -10.53 -2.37
C ARG A 128 -2.28 -11.55 -1.52
N ASP A 129 -2.22 -12.81 -1.90
CA ASP A 129 -2.98 -13.85 -1.22
C ASP A 129 -2.48 -14.10 0.20
N GLU A 130 -1.17 -14.00 0.42
CA GLU A 130 -0.59 -14.09 1.76
C GLU A 130 -0.92 -12.86 2.61
N PHE A 131 -0.89 -11.66 2.04
CA PHE A 131 -1.22 -10.43 2.76
C PHE A 131 -2.70 -10.37 3.15
N LEU A 132 -3.58 -10.65 2.20
CA LEU A 132 -5.03 -10.57 2.44
C LEU A 132 -5.56 -11.80 3.18
N GLY A 133 -5.02 -12.97 2.90
CA GLY A 133 -5.57 -14.25 3.28
C GLY A 133 -6.54 -14.81 2.23
N LEU A 134 -6.52 -16.11 2.04
CA LEU A 134 -7.38 -16.81 1.07
C LEU A 134 -8.86 -16.55 1.34
N GLY A 135 -9.58 -16.11 0.31
CA GLY A 135 -11.03 -15.82 0.38
C GLY A 135 -11.36 -14.52 1.13
N ARG A 136 -10.37 -13.73 1.52
CA ARG A 136 -10.56 -12.44 2.21
C ARG A 136 -10.41 -11.27 1.23
N GLY A 137 -11.03 -10.15 1.55
CA GLY A 137 -10.91 -8.91 0.79
C GLY A 137 -10.03 -7.87 1.48
N ASN A 138 -9.81 -6.77 0.80
CA ASN A 138 -8.98 -5.66 1.28
C ASN A 138 -9.53 -4.98 2.56
N ASN A 139 -10.75 -5.29 2.97
CA ASN A 139 -11.36 -4.73 4.17
C ASN A 139 -10.87 -5.37 5.48
N ALA A 140 -10.29 -6.56 5.42
CA ALA A 140 -9.80 -7.29 6.59
C ALA A 140 -8.59 -8.16 6.25
N PRO A 141 -7.43 -7.57 5.90
CA PRO A 141 -6.21 -8.31 5.59
C PRO A 141 -5.72 -9.08 6.81
N ILE A 142 -5.35 -10.35 6.62
CA ILE A 142 -4.90 -11.20 7.72
C ILE A 142 -3.63 -10.66 8.38
N VAL A 143 -2.68 -10.18 7.59
CA VAL A 143 -1.42 -9.58 8.08
C VAL A 143 -1.68 -8.40 9.02
N VAL A 144 -2.68 -7.57 8.72
CA VAL A 144 -3.05 -6.43 9.59
C VAL A 144 -3.72 -6.91 10.87
N GLU A 145 -4.55 -7.95 10.82
CA GLU A 145 -5.19 -8.53 12.00
C GLU A 145 -4.19 -9.23 12.92
N GLU A 146 -3.21 -9.92 12.36
CA GLU A 146 -2.13 -10.56 13.10
C GLU A 146 -1.08 -9.57 13.61
N GLY A 147 -1.04 -8.36 13.02
CA GLY A 147 -0.07 -7.34 13.37
C GLY A 147 1.36 -7.65 12.93
N LYS A 148 1.54 -8.57 11.97
CA LYS A 148 2.85 -9.05 11.55
C LYS A 148 2.87 -9.45 10.07
N SER A 149 3.85 -8.92 9.33
CA SER A 149 4.15 -9.34 7.95
C SER A 149 4.66 -10.77 7.89
N HIS A 150 4.27 -11.50 6.86
CA HIS A 150 4.68 -12.88 6.62
C HIS A 150 6.01 -13.00 5.88
N ASN A 151 6.56 -11.89 5.38
CA ASN A 151 7.73 -11.84 4.51
C ASN A 151 7.53 -12.67 3.23
N SER A 152 6.34 -12.63 2.70
CA SER A 152 5.94 -13.39 1.52
C SER A 152 6.50 -12.79 0.24
N VAL A 153 6.88 -13.67 -0.69
CA VAL A 153 7.35 -13.28 -2.02
C VAL A 153 6.37 -13.79 -3.07
N ALA A 154 5.90 -12.89 -3.92
CA ALA A 154 4.97 -13.23 -4.98
C ALA A 154 5.59 -14.19 -6.00
N SER A 155 4.83 -15.22 -6.34
CA SER A 155 5.20 -16.21 -7.37
C SER A 155 4.77 -15.80 -8.79
N GLY A 156 4.65 -14.52 -9.07
CA GLY A 156 4.24 -13.97 -10.37
C GLY A 156 2.76 -13.60 -10.50
N TRP A 157 1.92 -13.97 -9.54
CA TRP A 157 0.49 -13.67 -9.54
C TRP A 157 0.17 -12.54 -8.58
N TYR A 158 -0.52 -11.50 -9.06
CA TYR A 158 -0.97 -10.36 -8.24
C TYR A 158 0.09 -9.84 -7.26
N PRO A 159 1.25 -9.39 -7.76
CA PRO A 159 2.25 -8.84 -6.89
C PRO A 159 1.75 -7.54 -6.25
N ILE A 160 2.06 -7.39 -4.99
CA ILE A 160 1.79 -6.19 -4.21
C ILE A 160 3.08 -5.64 -3.62
N ALA A 161 3.02 -4.43 -3.08
CA ALA A 161 4.02 -3.93 -2.16
C ALA A 161 3.36 -3.62 -0.82
N SER A 162 3.75 -4.34 0.20
CA SER A 162 3.41 -4.06 1.59
C SER A 162 4.66 -4.07 2.44
N GLN A 163 4.78 -3.09 3.32
CA GLN A 163 5.88 -2.96 4.26
C GLN A 163 5.34 -2.66 5.64
N GLN A 164 5.91 -3.33 6.63
CA GLN A 164 5.60 -3.13 8.03
C GLN A 164 6.66 -2.25 8.68
N ILE A 165 6.21 -1.27 9.45
CA ILE A 165 7.02 -0.36 10.27
C ILE A 165 6.42 -0.35 11.67
N ASN A 166 7.22 -0.61 12.70
CA ASN A 166 6.81 -0.58 14.10
C ASN A 166 7.43 0.60 14.84
#